data_ba5a3fc6b71f0e4ef540862db7653209
#
_entry.id   ba5a3fc6b71f0e4ef540862db7653209
#
_cell.length_a   1.000
_cell.length_b   1.000
_cell.length_c   1.000
_cell.angle_alpha   90.00
_cell.angle_beta   90.00
_cell.angle_gamma   90.00
#
_symmetry.space_group_name_H-M   'P 1'
#
loop_
_entity.id
_entity.type
_entity.pdbx_description
1 polymer ?
#
loop_
_entity_poly.entity_id
_entity_poly.type
_entity_poly.pdbx_seq_one_letter_code
_entity_poly.pdbx_strand_id
1 'polypeptide(L)'
;MAERSDIWRLHLVYRLSHSPQGFDEDVSRRVRALESVTSVAVVPSSDASTHLAFSTRYAHAVVAAVEAKQCLQEALDAHNATLWWWQRKVRRVDESAVRKVA
;
A
#
# COMPACT_ATOMS: atom_id res chain seq x y z
N MET A 1 -33.32 -4.79 -10.52
CA MET A 1 -32.10 -5.50 -10.32
C MET A 1 -31.44 -5.10 -9.04
N ALA A 2 -31.12 -6.08 -8.27
CA ALA A 2 -30.46 -5.75 -7.03
C ALA A 2 -29.13 -5.08 -7.32
N GLU A 3 -28.91 -4.01 -6.63
CA GLU A 3 -27.66 -3.33 -6.72
C GLU A 3 -26.58 -4.22 -6.12
N ARG A 4 -25.68 -4.64 -6.93
CA ARG A 4 -24.60 -5.45 -6.41
C ARG A 4 -23.55 -4.55 -5.83
N SER A 5 -23.05 -4.96 -4.70
CA SER A 5 -21.91 -4.27 -4.14
C SER A 5 -20.71 -4.62 -5.00
N ASP A 6 -20.22 -3.64 -5.72
CA ASP A 6 -19.04 -3.83 -6.57
C ASP A 6 -17.79 -3.37 -5.83
N ILE A 7 -17.80 -3.55 -4.52
CA ILE A 7 -16.63 -3.20 -3.70
C ILE A 7 -15.71 -4.39 -3.65
N TRP A 8 -14.48 -4.17 -4.09
CA TRP A 8 -13.41 -5.15 -4.00
C TRP A 8 -12.48 -4.78 -2.87
N ARG A 9 -12.03 -5.79 -2.16
CA ARG A 9 -10.99 -5.63 -1.16
C ARG A 9 -9.68 -6.12 -1.72
N LEU A 10 -8.67 -5.28 -1.64
CA LEU A 10 -7.36 -5.57 -2.17
C LEU A 10 -6.33 -5.42 -1.05
N HIS A 11 -5.29 -6.23 -1.12
CA HIS A 11 -4.15 -6.08 -0.22
C HIS A 11 -2.93 -5.67 -1.02
N LEU A 12 -2.36 -4.54 -0.65
CA LEU A 12 -1.02 -4.19 -1.11
C LEU A 12 -0.05 -4.87 -0.16
N VAL A 13 0.73 -5.79 -0.69
CA VAL A 13 1.68 -6.58 0.10
C VAL A 13 3.08 -6.14 -0.26
N TYR A 14 3.88 -5.78 0.73
CA TYR A 14 5.26 -5.38 0.49
C TYR A 14 6.14 -5.79 1.66
N ARG A 15 7.43 -5.89 1.38
CA ARG A 15 8.43 -6.26 2.36
C ARG A 15 9.63 -5.36 2.18
N LEU A 16 10.11 -4.80 3.28
CA LEU A 16 11.16 -3.80 3.27
C LEU A 16 12.42 -4.33 3.92
N SER A 17 13.56 -3.75 3.57
CA SER A 17 14.85 -4.11 4.17
C SER A 17 14.85 -3.84 5.68
N HIS A 18 14.10 -2.83 6.11
CA HIS A 18 13.82 -2.56 7.53
C HIS A 18 12.57 -1.67 7.57
N SER A 19 11.95 -1.60 8.74
CA SER A 19 10.66 -0.92 8.88
C SER A 19 10.84 0.36 9.70
N PRO A 20 11.00 1.52 9.06
CA PRO A 20 11.09 2.77 9.80
C PRO A 20 9.77 3.06 10.49
N GLN A 21 9.85 3.68 11.65
CA GLN A 21 8.66 4.06 12.39
C GLN A 21 7.84 5.05 11.57
N GLY A 22 6.53 4.81 11.50
CA GLY A 22 5.61 5.69 10.79
C GLY A 22 5.54 5.47 9.30
N PHE A 23 6.35 4.55 8.74
CA PHE A 23 6.34 4.33 7.29
C PHE A 23 5.01 3.75 6.81
N ASP A 24 4.50 2.74 7.49
CA ASP A 24 3.24 2.11 7.08
C ASP A 24 2.07 3.07 7.17
N GLU A 25 2.08 3.94 8.16
CA GLU A 25 1.05 4.97 8.28
C GLU A 25 1.14 5.99 7.16
N ASP A 26 2.34 6.30 6.70
CA ASP A 26 2.51 7.21 5.56
C ASP A 26 1.97 6.59 4.28
N VAL A 27 2.29 5.32 4.02
CA VAL A 27 1.74 4.61 2.86
C VAL A 27 0.22 4.57 2.96
N SER A 28 -0.32 4.24 4.13
CA SER A 28 -1.76 4.18 4.36
C SER A 28 -2.43 5.52 4.05
N ARG A 29 -1.83 6.61 4.51
CA ARG A 29 -2.37 7.95 4.28
C ARG A 29 -2.38 8.29 2.79
N ARG A 30 -1.31 7.93 2.08
CA ARG A 30 -1.23 8.19 0.63
C ARG A 30 -2.26 7.39 -0.14
N VAL A 31 -2.45 6.13 0.22
CA VAL A 31 -3.45 5.27 -0.44
C VAL A 31 -4.86 5.78 -0.13
N ARG A 32 -5.10 6.20 1.11
CA ARG A 32 -6.41 6.72 1.49
C ARG A 32 -6.78 7.98 0.72
N ALA A 33 -5.80 8.74 0.29
CA ALA A 33 -6.03 9.97 -0.46
C ALA A 33 -6.41 9.72 -1.92
N LEU A 34 -6.31 8.48 -2.41
CA LEU A 34 -6.68 8.17 -3.78
C LEU A 34 -8.19 8.21 -3.94
N GLU A 35 -8.66 8.81 -5.03
CA GLU A 35 -10.10 8.90 -5.29
C GLU A 35 -10.75 7.54 -5.46
N SER A 36 -10.00 6.59 -6.00
CA SER A 36 -10.52 5.26 -6.27
C SER A 36 -10.62 4.39 -5.02
N VAL A 37 -10.11 4.84 -3.89
CA VAL A 37 -10.06 4.06 -2.66
C VAL A 37 -11.07 4.60 -1.67
N THR A 38 -11.85 3.69 -1.07
CA THR A 38 -12.91 4.07 -0.12
C THR A 38 -12.50 3.84 1.34
N SER A 39 -11.61 2.91 1.60
CA SER A 39 -11.13 2.67 2.96
C SER A 39 -9.77 1.99 2.94
N VAL A 40 -9.00 2.18 4.00
CA VAL A 40 -7.65 1.63 4.12
C VAL A 40 -7.41 1.19 5.57
N ALA A 41 -6.76 0.06 5.74
CA ALA A 41 -6.33 -0.42 7.06
C ALA A 41 -5.07 -1.25 6.94
N VAL A 42 -4.18 -1.11 7.91
CA VAL A 42 -3.01 -1.98 8.00
C VAL A 42 -3.42 -3.27 8.68
N VAL A 43 -3.11 -4.39 8.06
CA VAL A 43 -3.50 -5.71 8.57
C VAL A 43 -2.29 -6.36 9.20
N PRO A 44 -2.40 -6.85 10.44
CA PRO A 44 -1.31 -7.59 11.05
C PRO A 44 -0.95 -8.82 10.25
N SER A 45 0.34 -9.12 10.17
CA SER A 45 0.82 -10.27 9.44
C SER A 45 1.76 -11.07 10.33
N SER A 46 1.76 -12.37 10.16
CA SER A 46 2.63 -13.26 10.92
C SER A 46 4.02 -13.37 10.30
N ASP A 47 4.20 -12.89 9.09
CA ASP A 47 5.51 -12.90 8.44
C ASP A 47 6.10 -11.49 8.41
N ALA A 48 7.20 -11.31 7.70
CA ALA A 48 7.88 -10.04 7.65
C ALA A 48 7.25 -9.04 6.66
N SER A 49 6.17 -9.45 5.99
CA SER A 49 5.48 -8.60 5.04
C SER A 49 4.50 -7.66 5.72
N THR A 50 4.29 -6.51 5.12
CA THR A 50 3.22 -5.61 5.51
C THR A 50 2.07 -5.78 4.54
N HIS A 51 0.87 -5.93 5.07
CA HIS A 51 -0.35 -6.04 4.28
C HIS A 51 -1.20 -4.80 4.53
N LEU A 52 -1.41 -4.03 3.48
CA LEU A 52 -2.26 -2.85 3.55
C LEU A 52 -3.56 -3.18 2.82
N ALA A 53 -4.64 -3.33 3.57
CA ALA A 53 -5.94 -3.63 3.01
C ALA A 53 -6.60 -2.33 2.56
N PHE A 54 -7.13 -2.32 1.35
CA PHE A 54 -7.90 -1.17 0.90
C PHE A 54 -9.07 -1.64 0.05
N SER A 55 -10.11 -0.83 0.02
CA SER A 55 -11.33 -1.13 -0.70
C SER A 55 -11.51 -0.17 -1.86
N THR A 56 -12.01 -0.68 -2.97
CA THR A 56 -12.26 0.12 -4.16
C THR A 56 -13.48 -0.44 -4.88
N ARG A 57 -14.11 0.37 -5.71
CA ARG A 57 -15.14 -0.14 -6.60
C ARG A 57 -14.52 -0.98 -7.69
N TYR A 58 -15.21 -2.02 -8.10
CA TYR A 58 -14.72 -2.93 -9.14
C TYR A 58 -14.25 -2.17 -10.38
N ALA A 59 -15.01 -1.19 -10.82
CA ALA A 59 -14.67 -0.44 -12.02
C ALA A 59 -13.33 0.30 -11.90
N HIS A 60 -12.86 0.55 -10.69
CA HIS A 60 -11.61 1.27 -10.45
C HIS A 60 -10.51 0.38 -9.90
N ALA A 61 -10.74 -0.94 -9.84
CA ALA A 61 -9.81 -1.83 -9.16
C ALA A 61 -8.42 -1.83 -9.78
N VAL A 62 -8.32 -1.85 -11.10
CA VAL A 62 -7.03 -1.87 -11.78
C VAL A 62 -6.28 -0.57 -11.53
N VAL A 63 -6.97 0.56 -11.66
CA VAL A 63 -6.36 1.86 -11.41
C VAL A 63 -5.91 1.97 -9.96
N ALA A 64 -6.77 1.55 -9.03
CA ALA A 64 -6.43 1.59 -7.61
C ALA A 64 -5.20 0.73 -7.30
N ALA A 65 -5.10 -0.44 -7.92
CA ALA A 65 -3.95 -1.32 -7.72
C ALA A 65 -2.65 -0.66 -8.19
N VAL A 66 -2.67 -0.06 -9.36
CA VAL A 66 -1.49 0.62 -9.91
C VAL A 66 -1.12 1.82 -9.03
N GLU A 67 -2.11 2.62 -8.67
CA GLU A 67 -1.87 3.82 -7.87
C GLU A 67 -1.40 3.48 -6.45
N ALA A 68 -1.88 2.39 -5.87
CA ALA A 68 -1.43 1.95 -4.56
C ALA A 68 0.06 1.59 -4.57
N LYS A 69 0.50 0.90 -5.63
CA LYS A 69 1.93 0.59 -5.78
C LYS A 69 2.75 1.86 -5.95
N GLN A 70 2.23 2.83 -6.67
CA GLN A 70 2.90 4.12 -6.83
C GLN A 70 3.00 4.85 -5.50
N CYS A 71 1.98 4.77 -4.65
CA CYS A 71 2.01 5.36 -3.31
C CYS A 71 3.12 4.76 -2.48
N LEU A 72 3.33 3.44 -2.56
CA LEU A 72 4.43 2.79 -1.87
C LEU A 72 5.77 3.33 -2.36
N GLN A 73 5.95 3.44 -3.66
CA GLN A 73 7.19 3.95 -4.22
C GLN A 73 7.43 5.40 -3.82
N GLU A 74 6.39 6.21 -3.85
CA GLU A 74 6.49 7.61 -3.43
C GLU A 74 6.87 7.75 -1.96
N ALA A 75 6.30 6.90 -1.11
CA ALA A 75 6.63 6.91 0.30
C ALA A 75 8.09 6.51 0.53
N LEU A 76 8.57 5.50 -0.21
CA LEU A 76 9.97 5.09 -0.15
C LEU A 76 10.89 6.22 -0.56
N ASP A 77 10.58 6.86 -1.69
CA ASP A 77 11.41 7.95 -2.21
C ASP A 77 11.41 9.13 -1.24
N ALA A 78 10.25 9.48 -0.69
CA ALA A 78 10.14 10.59 0.24
C ALA A 78 10.92 10.32 1.52
N HIS A 79 10.82 9.09 2.05
CA HIS A 79 11.56 8.73 3.25
C HIS A 79 13.06 8.78 3.01
N ASN A 80 13.50 8.15 1.92
CA ASN A 80 14.94 8.06 1.61
C ASN A 80 15.54 9.44 1.28
N ALA A 81 14.73 10.37 0.78
CA ALA A 81 15.20 11.72 0.48
C ALA A 81 15.53 12.51 1.75
N THR A 82 15.02 12.10 2.91
CA THR A 82 15.30 12.78 4.18
C THR A 82 16.54 12.24 4.87
N LEU A 83 17.13 11.17 4.34
CA LEU A 83 18.26 10.51 5.00
C LEU A 83 19.58 11.17 4.63
N TRP A 84 20.50 11.18 5.61
CA TRP A 84 21.87 11.56 5.37
C TRP A 84 22.57 10.46 4.54
N TRP A 85 23.65 10.82 3.86
CA TRP A 85 24.36 9.89 2.99
C TRP A 85 24.85 8.63 3.71
N TRP A 86 25.08 8.70 5.03
CA TRP A 86 25.57 7.59 5.84
C TRP A 86 24.44 6.74 6.43
N GLN A 87 23.18 7.17 6.31
CA GLN A 87 22.06 6.42 6.84
C GLN A 87 21.59 5.37 5.84
N ARG A 88 21.12 4.25 6.37
CA ARG A 88 20.64 3.16 5.52
C ARG A 88 19.33 3.52 4.84
N LYS A 89 19.32 3.41 3.54
CA LYS A 89 18.09 3.60 2.79
C LYS A 89 17.18 2.39 2.93
N VAL A 90 15.88 2.63 2.92
CA VAL A 90 14.88 1.58 2.92
C VAL A 90 14.70 1.10 1.47
N ARG A 91 14.68 -0.22 1.28
CA ARG A 91 14.49 -0.81 -0.03
C ARG A 91 13.45 -1.91 0.05
N ARG A 92 12.74 -2.13 -1.04
CA ARG A 92 11.86 -3.29 -1.14
C ARG A 92 12.72 -4.54 -1.29
N VAL A 93 12.44 -5.55 -0.48
CA VAL A 93 13.16 -6.82 -0.54
C VAL A 93 12.60 -7.69 -1.66
N ASP A 94 11.27 -7.71 -1.80
CA ASP A 94 10.59 -8.46 -2.84
C ASP A 94 9.73 -7.52 -3.65
N GLU A 95 9.25 -7.97 -4.81
CA GLU A 95 8.31 -7.20 -5.57
C GLU A 95 7.04 -7.00 -4.76
N SER A 96 6.57 -5.76 -4.73
CA SER A 96 5.26 -5.48 -4.15
C SER A 96 4.19 -6.05 -5.06
N ALA A 97 3.11 -6.51 -4.47
CA ALA A 97 2.00 -7.10 -5.21
C ALA A 97 0.69 -6.58 -4.65
N VAL A 98 -0.31 -6.49 -5.53
CA VAL A 98 -1.67 -6.19 -5.09
C VAL A 98 -2.49 -7.45 -5.38
N ARG A 99 -3.15 -7.95 -4.34
CA ARG A 99 -3.94 -9.18 -4.43
C ARG A 99 -5.37 -8.90 -4.06
N LYS A 100 -6.28 -9.49 -4.80
CA LYS A 100 -7.69 -9.44 -4.44
C LYS A 100 -7.95 -10.38 -3.27
N VAL A 101 -8.73 -9.90 -2.32
CA VAL A 101 -9.14 -10.70 -1.17
C VAL A 101 -10.63 -10.95 -1.30
N ALA A 102 -10.98 -12.22 -1.24
CA ALA A 102 -12.37 -12.63 -1.36
C ALA A 102 -13.21 -12.20 -0.15
#